data_4d8fd3ebc2527f2d25508fd3167aaea0
#
_entry.id   4d8fd3ebc2527f2d25508fd3167aaea0
#
_cell.length_a   1.000
_cell.length_b   1.000
_cell.length_c   1.000
_cell.angle_alpha   90.00
_cell.angle_beta   90.00
_cell.angle_gamma   90.00
#
_symmetry.space_group_name_H-M   'P 1'
#
loop_
_entity.id
_entity.type
_entity.pdbx_description
1 polymer ?
#
loop_
_entity_poly.entity_id
_entity_poly.type
_entity_poly.pdbx_seq_one_letter_code
_entity_poly.pdbx_strand_id
1 'polypeptide(L)'
;MTYETDLDTRLAAAVAEVRGEISRCDTKAGLLLSTYSLPLAALLAAVPGATLPPAAAVFIGVGSVGLVAAMLVVLAVVRPRIRSAARGAYLTWAAADTDQVLADMQAPQATDQAAHLIHLAQLARRKFGALQVAIDLTRVSLLVLAAAVVAALV
;
A
#
# COMPACT_ATOMS: atom_id res chain seq x y z
N MET A 1 -19.11 -31.75 -16.81
CA MET A 1 -18.78 -30.60 -17.69
C MET A 1 -19.33 -29.27 -17.20
N THR A 2 -20.56 -29.17 -16.70
CA THR A 2 -21.16 -27.92 -16.18
C THR A 2 -20.58 -27.45 -14.84
N TYR A 3 -20.17 -28.35 -13.96
CA TYR A 3 -19.63 -28.00 -12.62
C TYR A 3 -18.23 -27.39 -12.67
N GLU A 4 -17.36 -27.86 -13.56
CA GLU A 4 -16.01 -27.30 -13.72
C GLU A 4 -16.05 -25.88 -14.27
N THR A 5 -16.94 -25.64 -15.26
CA THR A 5 -17.11 -24.29 -15.85
C THR A 5 -17.65 -23.28 -14.83
N ASP A 6 -18.53 -23.70 -13.90
CA ASP A 6 -19.06 -22.82 -12.83
C ASP A 6 -17.99 -22.52 -11.79
N LEU A 7 -17.15 -23.49 -11.41
CA LEU A 7 -16.04 -23.29 -10.47
C LEU A 7 -15.00 -22.32 -11.03
N ASP A 8 -14.58 -22.50 -12.28
CA ASP A 8 -13.62 -21.62 -12.94
C ASP A 8 -14.15 -20.19 -13.05
N THR A 9 -15.44 -20.01 -13.35
CA THR A 9 -16.06 -18.70 -13.40
C THR A 9 -16.07 -18.02 -12.04
N ARG A 10 -16.39 -18.75 -10.96
CA ARG A 10 -16.37 -18.23 -9.59
C ARG A 10 -14.96 -17.86 -9.12
N LEU A 11 -13.97 -18.69 -9.44
CA LEU A 11 -12.57 -18.40 -9.13
C LEU A 11 -12.07 -17.15 -9.89
N ALA A 12 -12.41 -17.03 -11.16
CA ALA A 12 -12.06 -15.86 -11.96
C ALA A 12 -12.70 -14.58 -11.40
N ALA A 13 -13.98 -14.65 -10.99
CA ALA A 13 -14.66 -13.53 -10.34
C ALA A 13 -14.01 -13.15 -9.01
N ALA A 14 -13.66 -14.11 -8.17
CA ALA A 14 -12.97 -13.86 -6.90
C ALA A 14 -11.58 -13.24 -7.10
N VAL A 15 -10.81 -13.70 -8.09
CA VAL A 15 -9.52 -13.11 -8.45
C VAL A 15 -9.69 -11.66 -8.91
N ALA A 16 -10.72 -11.38 -9.74
CA ALA A 16 -11.01 -10.03 -10.20
C ALA A 16 -11.40 -9.09 -9.04
N GLU A 17 -12.20 -9.57 -8.09
CA GLU A 17 -12.59 -8.84 -6.89
C GLU A 17 -11.36 -8.47 -6.03
N VAL A 18 -10.51 -9.44 -5.71
CA VAL A 18 -9.29 -9.19 -4.92
C VAL A 18 -8.34 -8.22 -5.63
N ARG A 19 -8.18 -8.33 -6.96
CA ARG A 19 -7.40 -7.37 -7.74
C ARG A 19 -7.99 -5.96 -7.68
N GLY A 20 -9.32 -5.84 -7.75
CA GLY A 20 -10.03 -4.59 -7.59
C GLY A 20 -9.76 -3.93 -6.23
N GLU A 21 -9.79 -4.71 -5.14
CA GLU A 21 -9.49 -4.21 -3.80
C GLU A 21 -8.03 -3.79 -3.64
N ILE A 22 -7.08 -4.53 -4.23
CA ILE A 22 -5.66 -4.13 -4.24
C ILE A 22 -5.48 -2.81 -4.98
N SER A 23 -6.11 -2.63 -6.13
CA SER A 23 -6.06 -1.38 -6.91
C SER A 23 -6.64 -0.20 -6.14
N ARG A 24 -7.77 -0.39 -5.44
CA ARG A 24 -8.35 0.63 -4.55
C ARG A 24 -7.41 1.00 -3.40
N CYS A 25 -6.72 0.01 -2.82
CA CYS A 25 -5.72 0.24 -1.79
C CYS A 25 -4.55 1.09 -2.31
N ASP A 26 -4.04 0.77 -3.48
CA ASP A 26 -2.93 1.51 -4.10
C ASP A 26 -3.35 2.95 -4.46
N THR A 27 -4.60 3.16 -4.91
CA THR A 27 -5.15 4.51 -5.15
C THR A 27 -5.24 5.32 -3.86
N LYS A 28 -5.76 4.74 -2.76
CA LYS A 28 -5.81 5.41 -1.45
C LYS A 28 -4.43 5.74 -0.93
N ALA A 29 -3.46 4.85 -1.10
CA ALA A 29 -2.07 5.08 -0.73
C ALA A 29 -1.45 6.24 -1.53
N GLY A 30 -1.74 6.34 -2.84
CA GLY A 30 -1.33 7.45 -3.68
C GLY A 30 -1.92 8.79 -3.23
N LEU A 31 -3.21 8.82 -2.88
CA LEU A 31 -3.87 10.01 -2.32
C LEU A 31 -3.25 10.45 -0.99
N LEU A 32 -2.92 9.50 -0.10
CA LEU A 32 -2.23 9.80 1.15
C LEU A 32 -0.85 10.43 0.89
N LEU A 33 -0.07 9.89 -0.04
CA LEU A 33 1.23 10.47 -0.41
C LEU A 33 1.10 11.91 -0.89
N SER A 34 0.10 12.21 -1.73
CA SER A 34 -0.17 13.57 -2.18
C SER A 34 -0.57 14.50 -1.02
N THR A 35 -1.33 13.98 -0.06
CA THR A 35 -1.77 14.74 1.12
C THR A 35 -0.60 15.10 2.05
N TYR A 36 0.46 14.27 2.11
CA TYR A 36 1.64 14.56 2.93
C TYR A 36 2.48 15.74 2.42
N SER A 37 2.36 16.11 1.16
CA SER A 37 3.14 17.22 0.58
C SER A 37 2.83 18.55 1.25
N LEU A 38 1.59 18.80 1.63
CA LEU A 38 1.16 20.06 2.24
C LEU A 38 1.71 20.27 3.67
N PRO A 39 1.51 19.35 4.63
CA PRO A 39 2.07 19.52 5.98
C PRO A 39 3.60 19.49 5.98
N LEU A 40 4.23 18.73 5.08
CA LEU A 40 5.69 18.73 4.96
C LEU A 40 6.22 20.08 4.45
N ALA A 41 5.57 20.67 3.45
CA ALA A 41 5.91 22.00 2.95
C ALA A 41 5.71 23.08 4.04
N ALA A 42 4.62 22.99 4.80
CA ALA A 42 4.36 23.91 5.92
C ALA A 42 5.44 23.82 7.02
N LEU A 43 5.87 22.59 7.37
CA LEU A 43 6.96 22.37 8.32
C LEU A 43 8.28 22.96 7.82
N LEU A 44 8.63 22.73 6.56
CA LEU A 44 9.86 23.29 5.97
C LEU A 44 9.84 24.82 5.91
N ALA A 45 8.68 25.43 5.74
CA ALA A 45 8.53 26.88 5.73
C ALA A 45 8.58 27.49 7.13
N ALA A 46 8.12 26.79 8.17
CA ALA A 46 8.00 27.30 9.53
C ALA A 46 9.32 27.22 10.32
N VAL A 47 10.23 26.31 10.00
CA VAL A 47 11.45 26.05 10.78
C VAL A 47 12.57 27.12 10.60
N PRO A 48 12.83 27.69 9.40
CA PRO A 48 13.91 28.63 9.23
C PRO A 48 13.59 30.00 9.89
N GLY A 49 14.29 30.31 10.96
CA GLY A 49 14.29 31.67 11.55
C GLY A 49 13.35 31.95 12.72
N ALA A 50 12.55 30.96 13.14
CA ALA A 50 11.67 31.14 14.30
C ALA A 50 12.42 30.84 15.62
N THR A 51 12.42 31.77 16.57
CA THR A 51 12.79 31.52 17.96
C THR A 51 11.64 30.77 18.65
N LEU A 52 11.62 29.44 18.45
CA LEU A 52 10.57 28.57 19.00
C LEU A 52 10.86 28.23 20.47
N PRO A 53 9.86 28.20 21.34
CA PRO A 53 10.00 27.63 22.68
C PRO A 53 10.52 26.17 22.57
N PRO A 54 11.38 25.73 23.51
CA PRO A 54 11.99 24.37 23.42
C PRO A 54 10.95 23.26 23.38
N ALA A 55 9.81 23.44 24.07
CA ALA A 55 8.70 22.48 24.03
C ALA A 55 8.09 22.37 22.61
N ALA A 56 7.85 23.49 21.93
CA ALA A 56 7.32 23.50 20.58
C ALA A 56 8.31 22.83 19.58
N ALA A 57 9.62 23.11 19.73
CA ALA A 57 10.64 22.48 18.89
C ALA A 57 10.67 20.95 19.03
N VAL A 58 10.51 20.41 20.25
CA VAL A 58 10.44 18.98 20.51
C VAL A 58 9.20 18.37 19.84
N PHE A 59 8.03 18.98 19.99
CA PHE A 59 6.79 18.48 19.35
C PHE A 59 6.87 18.53 17.82
N ILE A 60 7.46 19.57 17.24
CA ILE A 60 7.70 19.65 15.80
C ILE A 60 8.63 18.52 15.36
N GLY A 61 9.73 18.27 16.07
CA GLY A 61 10.66 17.20 15.77
C GLY A 61 9.99 15.81 15.80
N VAL A 62 9.29 15.49 16.89
CA VAL A 62 8.60 14.20 17.05
C VAL A 62 7.49 14.02 16.00
N GLY A 63 6.65 15.03 15.78
CA GLY A 63 5.58 14.99 14.79
C GLY A 63 6.10 14.83 13.36
N SER A 64 7.21 15.50 13.02
CA SER A 64 7.85 15.39 11.70
C SER A 64 8.42 14.00 11.46
N VAL A 65 9.12 13.43 12.45
CA VAL A 65 9.65 12.04 12.36
C VAL A 65 8.52 11.05 12.18
N GLY A 66 7.42 11.19 12.93
CA GLY A 66 6.25 10.33 12.78
C GLY A 66 5.60 10.45 11.39
N LEU A 67 5.51 11.66 10.82
CA LEU A 67 4.97 11.88 9.49
C LEU A 67 5.85 11.24 8.40
N VAL A 68 7.18 11.39 8.51
CA VAL A 68 8.13 10.74 7.59
C VAL A 68 8.04 9.22 7.71
N ALA A 69 7.94 8.68 8.92
CA ALA A 69 7.76 7.24 9.12
C ALA A 69 6.46 6.73 8.48
N ALA A 70 5.34 7.45 8.65
CA ALA A 70 4.08 7.12 7.99
C ALA A 70 4.22 7.11 6.45
N MET A 71 4.88 8.10 5.88
CA MET A 71 5.16 8.20 4.45
C MET A 71 6.00 7.00 3.96
N LEU A 72 7.02 6.60 4.69
CA LEU A 72 7.84 5.43 4.34
C LEU A 72 7.03 4.14 4.37
N VAL A 73 6.10 3.98 5.32
CA VAL A 73 5.18 2.82 5.35
C VAL A 73 4.28 2.83 4.11
N VAL A 74 3.69 3.97 3.72
CA VAL A 74 2.87 4.07 2.50
C VAL A 74 3.69 3.74 1.25
N LEU A 75 4.90 4.26 1.13
CA LEU A 75 5.81 3.95 0.02
C LEU A 75 6.12 2.45 -0.06
N ALA A 76 6.30 1.78 1.09
CA ALA A 76 6.51 0.34 1.15
C ALA A 76 5.27 -0.46 0.68
N VAL A 77 4.06 0.06 0.90
CA VAL A 77 2.80 -0.52 0.40
C VAL A 77 2.67 -0.41 -1.11
N VAL A 78 3.03 0.77 -1.67
CA VAL A 78 2.93 1.07 -3.11
C VAL A 78 4.04 0.37 -3.90
N ARG A 79 5.20 0.10 -3.26
CA ARG A 79 6.34 -0.53 -3.94
C ARG A 79 5.94 -1.87 -4.59
N PRO A 80 6.07 -2.00 -5.93
CA PRO A 80 5.75 -3.24 -6.61
C PRO A 80 6.69 -4.36 -6.15
N ARG A 81 6.11 -5.45 -5.65
CA ARG A 81 6.88 -6.65 -5.31
C ARG A 81 6.96 -7.54 -6.55
N ILE A 82 8.07 -7.46 -7.26
CA ILE A 82 8.37 -8.24 -8.48
C ILE A 82 8.68 -9.72 -8.14
N ARG A 83 8.25 -10.22 -6.99
CA ARG A 83 8.42 -11.63 -6.63
C ARG A 83 7.11 -12.37 -6.94
N SER A 84 6.99 -12.89 -8.15
CA SER A 84 5.94 -13.83 -8.50
C SER A 84 6.56 -15.18 -8.83
N ALA A 85 6.37 -16.15 -7.96
CA ALA A 85 6.71 -17.56 -8.20
C ALA A 85 5.45 -18.40 -8.57
N ALA A 86 4.32 -17.74 -8.83
CA ALA A 86 3.10 -18.42 -9.25
C ALA A 86 3.12 -18.65 -10.76
N ARG A 87 2.92 -19.91 -11.19
CA ARG A 87 2.65 -20.24 -12.60
C ARG A 87 1.48 -19.40 -13.11
N GLY A 88 1.53 -18.92 -14.35
CA GLY A 88 0.48 -18.09 -14.94
C GLY A 88 0.53 -16.60 -14.58
N ALA A 89 1.57 -16.13 -13.88
CA ALA A 89 1.78 -14.70 -13.68
C ALA A 89 2.48 -14.10 -14.92
N TYR A 90 2.07 -12.88 -15.33
CA TYR A 90 2.65 -12.17 -16.48
C TYR A 90 4.19 -12.06 -16.43
N LEU A 91 4.79 -12.15 -15.24
CA LEU A 91 6.24 -12.12 -15.05
C LEU A 91 6.92 -13.46 -15.43
N THR A 92 6.24 -14.59 -15.26
CA THR A 92 6.72 -15.89 -15.78
C THR A 92 6.58 -15.94 -17.28
N TRP A 93 5.49 -15.39 -17.84
CA TRP A 93 5.30 -15.29 -19.29
C TRP A 93 6.25 -14.30 -19.96
N ALA A 94 6.71 -13.25 -19.24
CA ALA A 94 7.71 -12.32 -19.78
C ALA A 94 9.08 -13.00 -20.07
N ALA A 95 9.35 -14.14 -19.46
CA ALA A 95 10.57 -14.93 -19.65
C ALA A 95 10.32 -16.29 -20.34
N ALA A 96 9.07 -16.61 -20.69
CA ALA A 96 8.66 -17.87 -21.28
C ALA A 96 8.62 -17.79 -22.80
N ASP A 97 8.85 -18.93 -23.47
CA ASP A 97 8.63 -19.06 -24.91
C ASP A 97 7.14 -19.24 -25.22
N THR A 98 6.75 -18.98 -26.49
CA THR A 98 5.36 -19.04 -26.96
C THR A 98 4.70 -20.38 -26.66
N ASP A 99 5.44 -21.47 -26.84
CA ASP A 99 4.94 -22.83 -26.60
C ASP A 99 4.65 -23.11 -25.13
N GLN A 100 5.45 -22.54 -24.22
CA GLN A 100 5.24 -22.62 -22.78
C GLN A 100 4.01 -21.83 -22.33
N VAL A 101 3.78 -20.66 -22.91
CA VAL A 101 2.59 -19.84 -22.63
C VAL A 101 1.32 -20.57 -23.09
N LEU A 102 1.34 -21.19 -24.28
CA LEU A 102 0.22 -21.96 -24.80
C LEU A 102 -0.07 -23.22 -23.96
N ALA A 103 0.96 -23.91 -23.50
CA ALA A 103 0.83 -25.07 -22.62
C ALA A 103 0.25 -24.68 -21.26
N ASP A 104 0.69 -23.56 -20.68
CA ASP A 104 0.16 -23.01 -19.42
C ASP A 104 -1.34 -22.63 -19.56
N MET A 105 -1.73 -22.08 -20.70
CA MET A 105 -3.14 -21.72 -20.96
C MET A 105 -4.06 -22.93 -21.17
N GLN A 106 -3.51 -24.07 -21.56
CA GLN A 106 -4.27 -25.32 -21.79
C GLN A 106 -4.32 -26.23 -20.54
N ALA A 107 -3.50 -25.94 -19.51
CA ALA A 107 -3.48 -26.72 -18.27
C ALA A 107 -4.77 -26.53 -17.46
N PRO A 108 -5.24 -27.56 -16.70
CA PRO A 108 -6.39 -27.43 -15.82
C PRO A 108 -6.14 -26.35 -14.75
N GLN A 109 -6.88 -25.25 -14.82
CA GLN A 109 -6.56 -24.02 -14.09
C GLN A 109 -7.12 -23.94 -12.66
N ALA A 110 -8.07 -24.79 -12.27
CA ALA A 110 -8.80 -24.64 -11.01
C ALA A 110 -7.91 -24.67 -9.76
N THR A 111 -6.94 -25.57 -9.69
CA THR A 111 -6.03 -25.66 -8.53
C THR A 111 -5.04 -24.50 -8.49
N ASP A 112 -4.52 -24.10 -9.65
CA ASP A 112 -3.58 -23.00 -9.75
C ASP A 112 -4.26 -21.63 -9.50
N GLN A 113 -5.51 -21.47 -9.94
CA GLN A 113 -6.34 -20.30 -9.64
C GLN A 113 -6.65 -20.18 -8.15
N ALA A 114 -6.97 -21.27 -7.47
CA ALA A 114 -7.20 -21.28 -6.02
C ALA A 114 -5.94 -20.91 -5.24
N ALA A 115 -4.78 -21.45 -5.61
CA ALA A 115 -3.50 -21.08 -5.01
C ALA A 115 -3.17 -19.59 -5.26
N HIS A 116 -3.44 -19.09 -6.46
CA HIS A 116 -3.26 -17.69 -6.82
C HIS A 116 -4.16 -16.76 -6.01
N LEU A 117 -5.43 -17.13 -5.83
CA LEU A 117 -6.39 -16.39 -5.01
C LEU A 117 -5.93 -16.28 -3.56
N ILE A 118 -5.47 -17.38 -2.95
CA ILE A 118 -4.93 -17.38 -1.59
C ILE A 118 -3.74 -16.42 -1.47
N HIS A 119 -2.83 -16.46 -2.43
CA HIS A 119 -1.68 -15.56 -2.46
C HIS A 119 -2.09 -14.09 -2.57
N LEU A 120 -3.03 -13.77 -3.45
CA LEU A 120 -3.57 -12.41 -3.60
C LEU A 120 -4.27 -11.93 -2.32
N ALA A 121 -5.08 -12.79 -1.69
CA ALA A 121 -5.77 -12.47 -0.44
C ALA A 121 -4.77 -12.18 0.71
N GLN A 122 -3.70 -12.97 0.81
CA GLN A 122 -2.63 -12.73 1.78
C GLN A 122 -1.89 -11.41 1.51
N LEU A 123 -1.63 -11.09 0.24
CA LEU A 123 -1.01 -9.83 -0.17
C LEU A 123 -1.91 -8.64 0.18
N ALA A 124 -3.20 -8.73 -0.14
CA ALA A 124 -4.19 -7.72 0.19
C ALA A 124 -4.23 -7.46 1.70
N ARG A 125 -4.33 -8.52 2.52
CA ARG A 125 -4.34 -8.41 3.99
C ARG A 125 -3.10 -7.70 4.53
N ARG A 126 -1.91 -7.99 4.00
CA ARG A 126 -0.66 -7.32 4.40
C ARG A 126 -0.66 -5.84 4.01
N LYS A 127 -1.11 -5.50 2.79
CA LYS A 127 -1.22 -4.12 2.31
C LYS A 127 -2.20 -3.32 3.16
N PHE A 128 -3.38 -3.87 3.46
CA PHE A 128 -4.38 -3.20 4.31
C PHE A 128 -3.86 -2.97 5.73
N GLY A 129 -3.21 -3.95 6.35
CA GLY A 129 -2.62 -3.78 7.67
C GLY A 129 -1.55 -2.69 7.71
N ALA A 130 -0.66 -2.66 6.73
CA ALA A 130 0.35 -1.61 6.63
C ALA A 130 -0.27 -0.22 6.39
N LEU A 131 -1.33 -0.13 5.58
CA LEU A 131 -2.04 1.13 5.35
C LEU A 131 -2.74 1.64 6.63
N GLN A 132 -3.33 0.76 7.43
CA GLN A 132 -3.89 1.11 8.74
C GLN A 132 -2.82 1.71 9.66
N VAL A 133 -1.66 1.05 9.78
CA VAL A 133 -0.54 1.57 10.58
C VAL A 133 -0.10 2.95 10.09
N ALA A 134 -0.01 3.17 8.79
CA ALA A 134 0.35 4.46 8.22
C ALA A 134 -0.67 5.55 8.58
N ILE A 135 -1.97 5.22 8.49
CA ILE A 135 -3.05 6.16 8.85
C ILE A 135 -3.00 6.52 10.34
N ASP A 136 -2.83 5.53 11.22
CA ASP A 136 -2.78 5.77 12.66
C ASP A 136 -1.55 6.59 13.04
N LEU A 137 -0.40 6.29 12.45
CA LEU A 137 0.82 7.06 12.66
C LEU A 137 0.68 8.50 12.17
N THR A 138 0.01 8.69 11.03
CA THR A 138 -0.31 10.04 10.51
C THR A 138 -1.20 10.82 11.48
N ARG A 139 -2.26 10.19 12.00
CA ARG A 139 -3.16 10.83 12.98
C ARG A 139 -2.42 11.28 14.23
N VAL A 140 -1.60 10.39 14.80
CA VAL A 140 -0.80 10.70 15.99
C VAL A 140 0.18 11.83 15.69
N SER A 141 0.87 11.80 14.56
CA SER A 141 1.81 12.84 14.15
C SER A 141 1.14 14.19 13.97
N LEU A 142 -0.03 14.23 13.36
CA LEU A 142 -0.79 15.48 13.19
C LEU A 142 -1.27 16.05 14.54
N LEU A 143 -1.68 15.21 15.49
CA LEU A 143 -2.03 15.64 16.85
C LEU A 143 -0.83 16.25 17.59
N VAL A 144 0.33 15.62 17.47
CA VAL A 144 1.59 16.11 18.04
C VAL A 144 1.98 17.47 17.42
N LEU A 145 1.83 17.62 16.11
CA LEU A 145 2.09 18.88 15.42
C LEU A 145 1.09 19.96 15.81
N ALA A 146 -0.19 19.61 16.01
CA ALA A 146 -1.19 20.55 16.53
C ALA A 146 -0.84 21.02 17.96
N ALA A 147 -0.36 20.10 18.82
CA ALA A 147 0.12 20.47 20.14
C ALA A 147 1.35 21.40 20.09
N ALA A 148 2.22 21.24 19.09
CA ALA A 148 3.35 22.15 18.87
C ALA A 148 2.90 23.56 18.57
N VAL A 149 1.83 23.72 17.76
CA VAL A 149 1.26 25.05 17.47
C VAL A 149 0.72 25.71 18.75
N VAL A 150 0.00 24.95 19.58
CA VAL A 150 -0.50 25.46 20.88
C VAL A 150 0.67 25.88 21.79
N ALA A 151 1.71 25.03 21.89
CA ALA A 151 2.89 25.30 22.69
C ALA A 151 3.72 26.50 22.19
N ALA A 152 3.58 26.89 20.93
CA ALA A 152 4.24 28.05 20.35
C ALA A 152 3.46 29.36 20.60
N LEU A 153 2.17 29.27 20.96
CA LEU A 153 1.29 30.42 21.23
C LEU A 153 1.22 30.80 22.72
N VAL A 154 1.71 29.94 23.60
CA VAL A 154 1.75 30.11 25.04
C VAL A 154 3.16 30.46 25.49
#